data_74d300d172f295350793e88600157ae8
#
_entry.id   74d300d172f295350793e88600157ae8
#
_cell.length_a   1.000
_cell.length_b   1.000
_cell.length_c   1.000
_cell.angle_alpha   90.00
_cell.angle_beta   90.00
_cell.angle_gamma   90.00
#
_symmetry.space_group_name_H-M   'P 1'
#
loop_
_entity.id
_entity.type
_entity.pdbx_description
1 polymer ?
#
loop_
_entity_poly.entity_id
_entity_poly.type
_entity_poly.pdbx_seq_one_letter_code
_entity_poly.pdbx_strand_id
1 'polypeptide(L)'
;MKHHPRLLTLPTPAEALREIARLGVQSPADRWMVAKAEVLPIRVEDLDGRAASLLKQELLAAGGECAVHPQVAAFDRAPHPVLLLGTRRQYRRVLGKLALQPFGLPALAEELRRVLAAAEDAPCPPLKLPRGELRIGERTLVMGILNVTEGSFSGDGLADDLTAVVAQGERFAAEGAHLLDVGGESTRPGAPEVPEAEELRRVVPAIRALRQAVDLPLSVDTRRAAVARAAVEAGADMVNDVYGLREPGMLEAVAELGVPVCIMHMQGTPPTMQQAPHYGDLMTEIYAFLAQRLEAAVEAGIAEEQVLVDPGLGFGKTAQHNLEILRRLRELRSLGRPVLVGPSRKATLGKVLDQPDPQQRQWGTAAAVALAIAHGADMVRVHDVAEMAQVARMTDAVVRGWAAPG
;
A
#
# COMPACT_ATOMS: atom_id res chain seq x y z
N MET A 1 24.63 34.60 15.73
CA MET A 1 25.29 33.81 14.64
C MET A 1 25.15 34.64 13.34
N LYS A 2 26.25 34.89 12.63
CA LYS A 2 26.25 35.73 11.40
C LYS A 2 25.67 34.98 10.16
N HIS A 3 25.73 33.67 10.11
CA HIS A 3 25.42 32.87 8.89
C HIS A 3 24.17 32.00 9.02
N HIS A 4 23.54 31.90 10.18
CA HIS A 4 22.29 31.21 10.49
C HIS A 4 22.18 29.79 9.87
N PRO A 5 23.16 28.88 10.07
CA PRO A 5 23.12 27.54 9.51
C PRO A 5 21.93 26.76 10.07
N ARG A 6 21.22 26.02 9.19
CA ARG A 6 20.10 25.13 9.55
C ARG A 6 20.07 23.90 8.68
N LEU A 7 19.55 22.80 9.21
CA LEU A 7 19.22 21.62 8.42
C LEU A 7 17.96 21.87 7.59
N LEU A 8 17.97 21.41 6.36
CA LEU A 8 16.81 21.43 5.47
C LEU A 8 16.20 20.03 5.40
N THR A 9 14.89 19.97 5.31
CA THR A 9 14.15 18.75 4.96
C THR A 9 13.80 18.82 3.49
N LEU A 10 14.41 17.94 2.68
CA LEU A 10 14.24 17.88 1.23
C LEU A 10 13.81 16.46 0.84
N PRO A 11 12.55 16.07 1.18
CA PRO A 11 12.09 14.69 1.04
C PRO A 11 11.94 14.24 -0.41
N THR A 12 11.91 15.18 -1.37
CA THR A 12 11.75 14.85 -2.79
C THR A 12 12.83 15.52 -3.66
N PRO A 13 13.16 14.92 -4.82
CA PRO A 13 14.03 15.56 -5.81
C PRO A 13 13.54 16.94 -6.26
N ALA A 14 12.21 17.14 -6.32
CA ALA A 14 11.62 18.42 -6.71
C ALA A 14 11.90 19.53 -5.69
N GLU A 15 11.88 19.20 -4.40
CA GLU A 15 12.22 20.16 -3.33
C GLU A 15 13.70 20.49 -3.33
N ALA A 16 14.56 19.49 -3.49
CA ALA A 16 16.00 19.72 -3.65
C ALA A 16 16.29 20.63 -4.86
N LEU A 17 15.60 20.40 -5.98
CA LEU A 17 15.72 21.27 -7.17
C LEU A 17 15.30 22.70 -6.88
N ARG A 18 14.16 22.90 -6.20
CA ARG A 18 13.68 24.24 -5.82
C ARG A 18 14.69 24.99 -4.95
N GLU A 19 15.27 24.34 -3.95
CA GLU A 19 16.28 24.97 -3.09
C GLU A 19 17.56 25.31 -3.86
N ILE A 20 18.04 24.44 -4.72
CA ILE A 20 19.21 24.68 -5.57
C ILE A 20 18.94 25.87 -6.52
N ALA A 21 17.75 25.91 -7.13
CA ALA A 21 17.37 27.01 -8.03
C ALA A 21 17.29 28.37 -7.30
N ARG A 22 16.84 28.40 -6.04
CA ARG A 22 16.83 29.62 -5.20
C ARG A 22 18.22 30.23 -4.99
N LEU A 23 19.28 29.41 -5.09
CA LEU A 23 20.66 29.87 -5.01
C LEU A 23 21.18 30.42 -6.35
N GLY A 24 20.35 30.46 -7.41
CA GLY A 24 20.72 30.92 -8.74
C GLY A 24 21.48 29.89 -9.57
N VAL A 25 21.54 28.64 -9.15
CA VAL A 25 22.17 27.57 -9.94
C VAL A 25 21.28 27.24 -11.14
N GLN A 26 21.89 27.26 -12.33
CA GLN A 26 21.18 27.05 -13.61
C GLN A 26 21.44 25.64 -14.17
N SER A 27 20.48 25.15 -14.98
CA SER A 27 20.62 23.92 -15.75
C SER A 27 21.87 23.97 -16.69
N PRO A 28 22.64 22.88 -16.86
CA PRO A 28 22.36 21.51 -16.40
C PRO A 28 22.94 21.16 -15.01
N ALA A 29 23.61 22.09 -14.32
CA ALA A 29 24.32 21.78 -13.06
C ALA A 29 23.35 21.41 -11.91
N ASP A 30 22.16 22.00 -11.89
CA ASP A 30 21.10 21.71 -10.94
C ASP A 30 20.71 20.23 -10.91
N ARG A 31 20.48 19.62 -12.08
CA ARG A 31 20.11 18.20 -12.22
C ARG A 31 21.19 17.25 -11.71
N TRP A 32 22.46 17.64 -11.82
CA TRP A 32 23.58 16.85 -11.33
C TRP A 32 23.72 16.92 -9.81
N MET A 33 23.30 18.04 -9.21
CA MET A 33 23.29 18.23 -7.74
C MET A 33 22.12 17.51 -7.10
N VAL A 34 20.91 17.61 -7.65
CA VAL A 34 19.70 16.93 -7.15
C VAL A 34 19.92 15.42 -6.99
N ALA A 35 20.58 14.77 -7.97
CA ALA A 35 20.86 13.34 -7.92
C ALA A 35 21.82 12.92 -6.80
N LYS A 36 22.32 13.86 -5.99
CA LYS A 36 23.21 13.65 -4.83
C LYS A 36 22.60 14.16 -3.53
N ALA A 37 21.45 14.80 -3.59
CA ALA A 37 20.85 15.46 -2.41
C ALA A 37 20.29 14.46 -1.40
N GLU A 38 19.98 13.23 -1.82
CA GLU A 38 19.37 12.21 -1.00
C GLU A 38 20.20 10.92 -1.05
N VAL A 39 20.41 10.31 0.12
CA VAL A 39 20.91 8.94 0.24
C VAL A 39 19.71 8.02 0.38
N LEU A 40 19.63 7.03 -0.51
CA LEU A 40 18.57 6.01 -0.53
C LEU A 40 19.11 4.71 0.07
N PRO A 41 18.74 4.35 1.30
CA PRO A 41 19.04 3.04 1.85
C PRO A 41 18.19 1.98 1.15
N ILE A 42 18.84 0.95 0.59
CA ILE A 42 18.13 -0.19 -0.04
C ILE A 42 18.61 -1.46 0.64
N ARG A 43 17.69 -2.22 1.23
CA ARG A 43 17.96 -3.54 1.76
C ARG A 43 17.70 -4.59 0.68
N VAL A 44 18.60 -5.55 0.54
CA VAL A 44 18.46 -6.71 -0.36
C VAL A 44 18.60 -7.96 0.52
N GLU A 45 17.62 -8.84 0.41
CA GLU A 45 17.64 -10.13 1.12
C GLU A 45 18.30 -11.22 0.26
N ASP A 46 18.69 -12.30 0.89
CA ASP A 46 19.12 -13.56 0.28
C ASP A 46 20.17 -13.45 -0.85
N LEU A 47 21.10 -12.50 -0.75
CA LEU A 47 22.11 -12.30 -1.76
C LEU A 47 23.29 -13.25 -1.55
N ASP A 48 23.67 -14.03 -2.60
CA ASP A 48 24.87 -14.89 -2.60
C ASP A 48 26.10 -14.09 -2.13
N GLY A 49 26.89 -14.65 -1.23
CA GLY A 49 28.04 -13.96 -0.62
C GLY A 49 29.06 -13.44 -1.64
N ARG A 50 29.24 -14.11 -2.79
CA ARG A 50 30.09 -13.63 -3.90
C ARG A 50 29.49 -12.42 -4.57
N ALA A 51 28.18 -12.44 -4.83
CA ALA A 51 27.44 -11.31 -5.36
C ALA A 51 27.49 -10.11 -4.39
N ALA A 52 27.31 -10.35 -3.08
CA ALA A 52 27.42 -9.34 -2.04
C ALA A 52 28.81 -8.69 -2.01
N SER A 53 29.87 -9.48 -2.16
CA SER A 53 31.26 -8.98 -2.23
C SER A 53 31.48 -8.09 -3.44
N LEU A 54 31.04 -8.51 -4.65
CA LEU A 54 31.14 -7.72 -5.88
C LEU A 54 30.31 -6.43 -5.78
N LEU A 55 29.07 -6.53 -5.32
CA LEU A 55 28.20 -5.38 -5.14
C LEU A 55 28.80 -4.34 -4.20
N LYS A 56 29.38 -4.79 -3.09
CA LYS A 56 30.08 -3.91 -2.15
C LYS A 56 31.22 -3.17 -2.84
N GLN A 57 32.10 -3.85 -3.58
CA GLN A 57 33.21 -3.24 -4.27
C GLN A 57 32.75 -2.20 -5.32
N GLU A 58 31.71 -2.53 -6.10
CA GLU A 58 31.19 -1.61 -7.11
C GLU A 58 30.54 -0.37 -6.50
N LEU A 59 29.81 -0.54 -5.36
CA LEU A 59 29.19 0.59 -4.69
C LEU A 59 30.23 1.50 -4.01
N LEU A 60 31.25 0.92 -3.37
CA LEU A 60 32.40 1.67 -2.82
C LEU A 60 33.15 2.44 -3.92
N ALA A 61 33.42 1.82 -5.08
CA ALA A 61 34.05 2.47 -6.21
C ALA A 61 33.19 3.61 -6.80
N ALA A 62 31.87 3.57 -6.61
CA ALA A 62 30.97 4.65 -6.97
C ALA A 62 30.88 5.77 -5.90
N GLY A 63 31.50 5.57 -4.73
CA GLY A 63 31.50 6.48 -3.59
C GLY A 63 30.28 6.30 -2.65
N GLY A 64 29.52 5.21 -2.79
CA GLY A 64 28.50 4.77 -1.83
C GLY A 64 29.07 3.81 -0.80
N GLU A 65 28.18 3.15 -0.04
CA GLU A 65 28.57 2.14 0.96
C GLU A 65 27.63 0.91 0.86
N CYS A 66 28.15 -0.26 1.23
CA CYS A 66 27.38 -1.50 1.32
C CYS A 66 27.77 -2.25 2.59
N ALA A 67 26.83 -2.30 3.55
CA ALA A 67 27.00 -3.12 4.73
C ALA A 67 26.67 -4.58 4.39
N VAL A 68 27.60 -5.47 4.69
CA VAL A 68 27.50 -6.92 4.45
C VAL A 68 27.79 -7.70 5.71
N HIS A 69 27.27 -8.92 5.80
CA HIS A 69 27.57 -9.82 6.91
C HIS A 69 29.09 -10.13 6.96
N PRO A 70 29.73 -10.25 8.15
CA PRO A 70 31.17 -10.52 8.26
C PRO A 70 31.65 -11.78 7.51
N GLN A 71 30.81 -12.81 7.42
CA GLN A 71 31.13 -14.04 6.70
C GLN A 71 31.31 -13.84 5.19
N VAL A 72 30.73 -12.79 4.60
CA VAL A 72 30.95 -12.43 3.18
C VAL A 72 32.44 -12.12 2.95
N ALA A 73 33.09 -11.44 3.88
CA ALA A 73 34.54 -11.18 3.83
C ALA A 73 35.39 -12.45 4.02
N ALA A 74 34.83 -13.50 4.64
CA ALA A 74 35.44 -14.82 4.78
C ALA A 74 35.11 -15.75 3.58
N PHE A 75 34.63 -15.21 2.47
CA PHE A 75 34.26 -15.96 1.25
C PHE A 75 33.12 -16.96 1.43
N ASP A 76 32.23 -16.75 2.41
CA ASP A 76 31.02 -17.54 2.55
C ASP A 76 30.12 -17.35 1.31
N ARG A 77 29.54 -18.48 0.84
CA ARG A 77 28.62 -18.51 -0.32
C ARG A 77 27.17 -18.51 0.10
N ALA A 78 26.89 -18.68 1.39
CA ALA A 78 25.54 -18.63 1.89
C ALA A 78 24.88 -17.28 1.56
N PRO A 79 23.56 -17.25 1.34
CA PRO A 79 22.86 -16.00 1.14
C PRO A 79 22.81 -15.17 2.42
N HIS A 80 23.06 -13.88 2.28
CA HIS A 80 23.05 -12.91 3.38
C HIS A 80 22.30 -11.64 2.97
N PRO A 81 21.59 -10.98 3.89
CA PRO A 81 21.06 -9.66 3.64
C PRO A 81 22.19 -8.62 3.54
N VAL A 82 22.00 -7.62 2.70
CA VAL A 82 22.91 -6.48 2.58
C VAL A 82 22.15 -5.16 2.65
N LEU A 83 22.80 -4.11 3.14
CA LEU A 83 22.24 -2.76 3.13
C LEU A 83 23.11 -1.86 2.26
N LEU A 84 22.50 -1.35 1.19
CA LEU A 84 23.10 -0.41 0.26
C LEU A 84 22.82 1.03 0.72
N LEU A 85 23.84 1.87 0.75
CA LEU A 85 23.75 3.28 1.09
C LEU A 85 24.32 4.09 -0.07
N GLY A 86 23.46 4.64 -0.91
CA GLY A 86 23.89 5.37 -2.08
C GLY A 86 22.92 6.44 -2.52
N THR A 87 23.43 7.44 -3.22
CA THR A 87 22.62 8.42 -3.93
C THR A 87 22.12 7.86 -5.26
N ARG A 88 21.08 8.44 -5.85
CA ARG A 88 20.58 8.06 -7.19
C ARG A 88 21.67 8.04 -8.24
N ARG A 89 22.63 9.00 -8.19
CA ARG A 89 23.76 9.04 -9.11
C ARG A 89 24.69 7.83 -8.95
N GLN A 90 24.96 7.41 -7.72
CA GLN A 90 25.81 6.26 -7.43
C GLN A 90 25.15 4.97 -7.90
N TYR A 91 23.86 4.77 -7.61
CA TYR A 91 23.12 3.62 -8.10
C TYR A 91 23.12 3.54 -9.64
N ARG A 92 22.80 4.63 -10.34
CA ARG A 92 22.85 4.63 -11.82
C ARG A 92 24.18 4.17 -12.37
N ARG A 93 25.29 4.56 -11.73
CA ARG A 93 26.65 4.15 -12.13
C ARG A 93 26.90 2.67 -11.87
N VAL A 94 26.42 2.13 -10.74
CA VAL A 94 26.60 0.73 -10.33
C VAL A 94 25.75 -0.20 -11.18
N LEU A 95 24.49 0.13 -11.44
CA LEU A 95 23.54 -0.71 -12.19
C LEU A 95 24.04 -1.11 -13.58
N GLY A 96 24.71 -0.19 -14.28
CA GLY A 96 25.29 -0.49 -15.58
C GLY A 96 26.39 -1.55 -15.52
N LYS A 97 27.14 -1.61 -14.41
CA LYS A 97 28.19 -2.60 -14.20
C LYS A 97 27.65 -3.93 -13.70
N LEU A 98 26.66 -3.91 -12.79
CA LEU A 98 26.02 -5.13 -12.26
C LEU A 98 25.40 -5.98 -13.37
N ALA A 99 24.86 -5.35 -14.40
CA ALA A 99 24.29 -6.03 -15.56
C ALA A 99 25.28 -6.94 -16.31
N LEU A 100 26.59 -6.76 -16.09
CA LEU A 100 27.67 -7.52 -16.75
C LEU A 100 28.37 -8.49 -15.77
N GLN A 101 27.96 -8.52 -14.51
CA GLN A 101 28.60 -9.32 -13.46
C GLN A 101 27.92 -10.68 -13.29
N PRO A 102 28.63 -11.72 -12.79
CA PRO A 102 28.07 -13.06 -12.52
C PRO A 102 27.20 -13.09 -11.25
N PHE A 103 26.80 -14.29 -10.85
CA PHE A 103 26.14 -14.63 -9.58
C PHE A 103 24.78 -13.94 -9.35
N GLY A 104 23.98 -13.81 -10.41
CA GLY A 104 22.63 -13.23 -10.32
C GLY A 104 22.57 -11.70 -10.29
N LEU A 105 23.71 -11.00 -10.31
CA LEU A 105 23.75 -9.55 -10.28
C LEU A 105 23.01 -8.85 -11.45
N PRO A 106 22.89 -9.41 -12.68
CA PRO A 106 22.04 -8.83 -13.70
C PRO A 106 20.55 -8.78 -13.29
N ALA A 107 20.02 -9.83 -12.70
CA ALA A 107 18.63 -9.87 -12.20
C ALA A 107 18.44 -8.84 -11.06
N LEU A 108 19.35 -8.81 -10.09
CA LEU A 108 19.34 -7.80 -9.03
C LEU A 108 19.39 -6.37 -9.58
N ALA A 109 20.13 -6.12 -10.67
CA ALA A 109 20.18 -4.81 -11.29
C ALA A 109 18.82 -4.36 -11.84
N GLU A 110 18.01 -5.28 -12.38
CA GLU A 110 16.65 -5.00 -12.84
C GLU A 110 15.71 -4.73 -11.64
N GLU A 111 15.82 -5.51 -10.57
CA GLU A 111 15.05 -5.29 -9.35
C GLU A 111 15.37 -3.91 -8.73
N LEU A 112 16.66 -3.57 -8.62
CA LEU A 112 17.08 -2.27 -8.13
C LEU A 112 16.61 -1.11 -9.04
N ARG A 113 16.53 -1.29 -10.36
CA ARG A 113 15.95 -0.29 -11.25
C ARG A 113 14.47 -0.06 -10.96
N ARG A 114 13.70 -1.13 -10.74
CA ARG A 114 12.27 -1.03 -10.38
C ARG A 114 12.08 -0.30 -9.05
N VAL A 115 12.84 -0.67 -8.02
CA VAL A 115 12.81 0.00 -6.71
C VAL A 115 13.15 1.49 -6.81
N LEU A 116 14.18 1.84 -7.57
CA LEU A 116 14.59 3.23 -7.75
C LEU A 116 13.58 4.04 -8.57
N ALA A 117 12.93 3.43 -9.56
CA ALA A 117 11.85 4.05 -10.33
C ALA A 117 10.60 4.26 -9.45
N ALA A 118 10.23 3.29 -8.62
CA ALA A 118 9.13 3.40 -7.68
C ALA A 118 9.36 4.47 -6.58
N ALA A 119 10.63 4.75 -6.26
CA ALA A 119 11.01 5.83 -5.35
C ALA A 119 11.02 7.23 -6.01
N GLU A 120 10.82 7.32 -7.32
CA GLU A 120 10.52 8.58 -8.01
C GLU A 120 9.02 8.86 -7.83
N ASP A 121 8.64 10.10 -7.49
CA ASP A 121 7.22 10.49 -7.34
C ASP A 121 6.52 10.57 -8.72
N ALA A 122 6.72 9.54 -9.54
CA ALA A 122 6.03 9.42 -10.82
C ALA A 122 4.57 9.01 -10.58
N PRO A 123 3.61 9.60 -11.29
CA PRO A 123 2.22 9.18 -11.17
C PRO A 123 2.08 7.70 -11.54
N CYS A 124 1.38 6.93 -10.71
CA CYS A 124 1.00 5.58 -11.06
C CYS A 124 0.05 5.60 -12.27
N PRO A 125 0.12 4.61 -13.17
CA PRO A 125 -0.92 4.45 -14.18
C PRO A 125 -2.32 4.37 -13.53
N PRO A 126 -3.35 4.93 -14.16
CA PRO A 126 -4.70 4.84 -13.64
C PRO A 126 -5.17 3.38 -13.62
N LEU A 127 -5.94 3.01 -12.61
CA LEU A 127 -6.64 1.73 -12.59
C LEU A 127 -7.77 1.78 -13.63
N LYS A 128 -7.76 0.84 -14.56
CA LYS A 128 -8.82 0.69 -15.55
C LYS A 128 -10.00 -0.04 -14.93
N LEU A 129 -11.12 0.62 -14.87
CA LEU A 129 -12.38 0.06 -14.37
C LEU A 129 -13.28 -0.34 -15.54
N PRO A 130 -14.26 -1.23 -15.37
CA PRO A 130 -15.26 -1.51 -16.38
C PRO A 130 -16.02 -0.27 -16.87
N ARG A 131 -16.06 0.79 -16.04
CA ARG A 131 -16.78 2.05 -16.31
C ARG A 131 -15.90 3.28 -16.12
N GLY A 132 -14.71 3.32 -16.73
CA GLY A 132 -13.82 4.46 -16.68
C GLY A 132 -12.48 4.15 -16.05
N GLU A 133 -11.93 5.10 -15.33
CA GLU A 133 -10.60 4.96 -14.70
C GLU A 133 -10.58 5.59 -13.31
N LEU A 134 -9.74 5.06 -12.43
CA LEU A 134 -9.46 5.63 -11.12
C LEU A 134 -8.00 6.11 -11.09
N ARG A 135 -7.80 7.42 -11.02
CA ARG A 135 -6.46 8.03 -11.03
C ARG A 135 -5.84 7.96 -9.64
N ILE A 136 -4.64 7.39 -9.60
CA ILE A 136 -3.85 7.23 -8.39
C ILE A 136 -2.69 8.24 -8.37
N GLY A 137 -2.38 8.80 -7.20
CA GLY A 137 -1.21 9.66 -7.00
C GLY A 137 -1.47 11.17 -7.07
N GLU A 138 -2.53 11.63 -7.75
CA GLU A 138 -2.90 13.05 -7.78
C GLU A 138 -3.40 13.53 -6.40
N ARG A 139 -4.12 12.66 -5.70
CA ARG A 139 -4.67 12.87 -4.35
C ARG A 139 -4.83 11.52 -3.67
N THR A 140 -5.03 11.54 -2.36
CA THR A 140 -5.41 10.35 -1.62
C THR A 140 -6.87 10.00 -1.90
N LEU A 141 -7.12 8.73 -2.28
CA LEU A 141 -8.46 8.23 -2.50
C LEU A 141 -9.08 7.77 -1.18
N VAL A 142 -10.34 8.12 -0.96
CA VAL A 142 -11.12 7.71 0.21
C VAL A 142 -12.09 6.60 -0.21
N MET A 143 -11.90 5.40 0.34
CA MET A 143 -12.74 4.24 0.15
C MET A 143 -13.69 4.11 1.33
N GLY A 144 -14.99 4.27 1.10
CA GLY A 144 -16.03 4.14 2.12
C GLY A 144 -16.42 2.69 2.36
N ILE A 145 -16.46 2.27 3.64
CA ILE A 145 -16.78 0.89 4.04
C ILE A 145 -18.29 0.70 4.16
N LEU A 146 -18.84 -0.24 3.40
CA LEU A 146 -20.24 -0.68 3.48
C LEU A 146 -20.32 -2.14 3.94
N ASN A 147 -20.58 -2.35 5.23
CA ASN A 147 -20.70 -3.68 5.81
C ASN A 147 -22.15 -4.19 5.69
N VAL A 148 -22.36 -5.15 4.78
CA VAL A 148 -23.68 -5.83 4.61
C VAL A 148 -23.70 -7.09 5.47
N THR A 149 -23.51 -6.90 6.79
CA THR A 149 -23.42 -7.98 7.78
C THR A 149 -24.47 -7.77 8.87
N GLU A 150 -24.97 -8.88 9.46
CA GLU A 150 -25.82 -8.81 10.64
C GLU A 150 -25.02 -8.32 11.86
N GLY A 151 -25.55 -7.33 12.58
CA GLY A 151 -25.05 -6.94 13.90
C GLY A 151 -23.58 -6.60 13.97
N SER A 152 -23.06 -5.68 13.13
CA SER A 152 -21.66 -5.26 13.27
C SER A 152 -21.45 -4.57 14.63
N PHE A 153 -20.32 -4.88 15.31
CA PHE A 153 -19.94 -4.28 16.61
C PHE A 153 -19.76 -2.75 16.53
N SER A 154 -19.62 -2.20 15.33
CA SER A 154 -19.56 -0.77 15.06
C SER A 154 -20.93 -0.12 14.84
N GLY A 155 -22.04 -0.91 14.94
CA GLY A 155 -23.40 -0.41 14.74
C GLY A 155 -23.76 -0.05 13.30
N ASP A 156 -22.95 -0.49 12.32
CA ASP A 156 -23.01 -0.17 10.90
C ASP A 156 -23.35 -1.38 10.00
N GLY A 157 -23.85 -2.49 10.59
CA GLY A 157 -24.32 -3.65 9.84
C GLY A 157 -25.65 -3.36 9.14
N LEU A 158 -25.68 -3.50 7.80
CA LEU A 158 -26.82 -3.18 6.91
C LEU A 158 -27.45 -4.44 6.32
N ALA A 159 -27.32 -5.61 6.96
CA ALA A 159 -27.88 -6.85 6.46
C ALA A 159 -29.39 -6.72 6.21
N ASP A 160 -29.83 -7.21 5.07
CA ASP A 160 -31.21 -7.30 4.64
C ASP A 160 -31.98 -5.97 4.43
N ASP A 161 -31.34 -4.79 4.64
CA ASP A 161 -31.94 -3.49 4.37
C ASP A 161 -31.24 -2.79 3.18
N LEU A 162 -31.65 -3.12 1.98
CA LEU A 162 -31.12 -2.51 0.75
C LEU A 162 -31.37 -1.00 0.69
N THR A 163 -32.43 -0.50 1.34
CA THR A 163 -32.73 0.94 1.37
C THR A 163 -31.68 1.65 2.23
N ALA A 164 -31.33 1.08 3.37
CA ALA A 164 -30.25 1.61 4.22
C ALA A 164 -28.87 1.53 3.54
N VAL A 165 -28.58 0.45 2.80
CA VAL A 165 -27.35 0.31 2.01
C VAL A 165 -27.23 1.43 0.97
N VAL A 166 -28.29 1.67 0.20
CA VAL A 166 -28.34 2.73 -0.82
C VAL A 166 -28.18 4.11 -0.18
N ALA A 167 -28.96 4.41 0.87
CA ALA A 167 -28.88 5.69 1.58
C ALA A 167 -27.47 5.94 2.15
N GLN A 168 -26.79 4.89 2.66
CA GLN A 168 -25.42 4.99 3.14
C GLN A 168 -24.42 5.25 1.98
N GLY A 169 -24.62 4.61 0.82
CA GLY A 169 -23.79 4.82 -0.38
C GLY A 169 -23.93 6.24 -0.93
N GLU A 170 -25.17 6.75 -1.06
CA GLU A 170 -25.44 8.13 -1.47
C GLU A 170 -24.85 9.15 -0.49
N ARG A 171 -24.98 8.90 0.81
CA ARG A 171 -24.35 9.71 1.86
C ARG A 171 -22.84 9.75 1.70
N PHE A 172 -22.17 8.61 1.56
CA PHE A 172 -20.73 8.55 1.37
C PHE A 172 -20.26 9.25 0.09
N ALA A 173 -21.04 9.15 -0.99
CA ALA A 173 -20.78 9.90 -2.23
C ALA A 173 -20.82 11.42 -1.98
N ALA A 174 -21.84 11.90 -1.28
CA ALA A 174 -21.97 13.32 -0.92
C ALA A 174 -20.88 13.79 0.06
N GLU A 175 -20.40 12.91 0.94
CA GLU A 175 -19.35 13.17 1.92
C GLU A 175 -17.93 13.17 1.32
N GLY A 176 -17.76 12.75 0.06
CA GLY A 176 -16.50 12.80 -0.67
C GLY A 176 -15.73 11.47 -0.72
N ALA A 177 -16.44 10.34 -0.63
CA ALA A 177 -15.86 9.06 -1.03
C ALA A 177 -15.49 9.08 -2.51
N HIS A 178 -14.44 8.37 -2.87
CA HIS A 178 -14.01 8.18 -4.26
C HIS A 178 -14.41 6.80 -4.80
N LEU A 179 -14.66 5.84 -3.91
CA LEU A 179 -15.19 4.52 -4.19
C LEU A 179 -15.83 3.95 -2.93
N LEU A 180 -16.67 2.94 -3.08
CA LEU A 180 -17.34 2.23 -1.99
C LEU A 180 -16.88 0.77 -1.98
N ASP A 181 -16.65 0.21 -0.79
CA ASP A 181 -16.20 -1.17 -0.61
C ASP A 181 -17.26 -1.97 0.15
N VAL A 182 -17.87 -2.95 -0.53
CA VAL A 182 -19.02 -3.71 -0.05
C VAL A 182 -18.55 -5.07 0.46
N GLY A 183 -18.72 -5.34 1.77
CA GLY A 183 -18.34 -6.60 2.40
C GLY A 183 -19.52 -7.33 3.04
N GLY A 184 -19.67 -8.64 2.73
CA GLY A 184 -20.71 -9.52 3.26
C GLY A 184 -20.27 -10.40 4.42
N GLU A 185 -18.97 -10.47 4.69
CA GLU A 185 -18.35 -11.23 5.79
C GLU A 185 -17.59 -10.30 6.72
N SER A 186 -17.77 -10.48 8.03
CA SER A 186 -16.95 -9.75 9.00
C SER A 186 -15.59 -10.43 9.16
N THR A 187 -14.53 -9.74 8.78
CA THR A 187 -13.14 -10.21 8.94
C THR A 187 -12.52 -9.83 10.27
N ARG A 188 -13.34 -9.45 11.27
CA ARG A 188 -12.87 -9.13 12.63
C ARG A 188 -12.36 -10.38 13.34
N PRO A 189 -11.36 -10.24 14.24
CA PRO A 189 -10.89 -11.37 15.04
C PRO A 189 -12.04 -12.05 15.79
N GLY A 190 -12.15 -13.39 15.59
CA GLY A 190 -13.18 -14.19 16.26
C GLY A 190 -14.58 -14.11 15.65
N ALA A 191 -14.77 -13.37 14.56
CA ALA A 191 -16.04 -13.42 13.83
C ALA A 191 -16.28 -14.84 13.26
N PRO A 192 -17.51 -15.35 13.33
CA PRO A 192 -17.84 -16.61 12.69
C PRO A 192 -17.70 -16.49 11.18
N GLU A 193 -17.26 -17.56 10.55
CA GLU A 193 -17.22 -17.64 9.10
C GLU A 193 -18.64 -17.64 8.52
N VAL A 194 -18.85 -16.80 7.52
CA VAL A 194 -20.12 -16.72 6.79
C VAL A 194 -20.11 -17.75 5.65
N PRO A 195 -21.12 -18.59 5.48
CA PRO A 195 -21.22 -19.49 4.32
C PRO A 195 -21.24 -18.69 3.00
N GLU A 196 -20.60 -19.23 1.95
CA GLU A 196 -20.53 -18.57 0.62
C GLU A 196 -21.91 -18.18 0.07
N ALA A 197 -22.91 -19.07 0.20
CA ALA A 197 -24.27 -18.79 -0.24
C ALA A 197 -24.88 -17.59 0.49
N GLU A 198 -24.56 -17.40 1.75
CA GLU A 198 -25.04 -16.28 2.55
C GLU A 198 -24.30 -14.97 2.17
N GLU A 199 -23.00 -15.03 1.94
CA GLU A 199 -22.24 -13.87 1.44
C GLU A 199 -22.75 -13.41 0.08
N LEU A 200 -23.02 -14.34 -0.86
CA LEU A 200 -23.68 -14.05 -2.14
C LEU A 200 -25.03 -13.37 -1.97
N ARG A 201 -25.86 -13.89 -1.05
CA ARG A 201 -27.20 -13.35 -0.76
C ARG A 201 -27.14 -11.91 -0.28
N ARG A 202 -26.11 -11.54 0.47
CA ARG A 202 -25.91 -10.18 1.01
C ARG A 202 -25.30 -9.22 -0.01
N VAL A 203 -24.19 -9.62 -0.63
CA VAL A 203 -23.33 -8.75 -1.43
C VAL A 203 -23.94 -8.43 -2.79
N VAL A 204 -24.46 -9.44 -3.49
CA VAL A 204 -24.92 -9.27 -4.88
C VAL A 204 -26.11 -8.31 -5.01
N PRO A 205 -27.17 -8.41 -4.20
CA PRO A 205 -28.26 -7.42 -4.24
C PRO A 205 -27.80 -6.02 -3.82
N ALA A 206 -26.90 -5.91 -2.83
CA ALA A 206 -26.37 -4.63 -2.36
C ALA A 206 -25.60 -3.90 -3.47
N ILE A 207 -24.68 -4.59 -4.15
CA ILE A 207 -23.92 -4.02 -5.27
C ILE A 207 -24.86 -3.60 -6.40
N ARG A 208 -25.84 -4.43 -6.75
CA ARG A 208 -26.83 -4.12 -7.80
C ARG A 208 -27.66 -2.88 -7.47
N ALA A 209 -28.09 -2.74 -6.22
CA ALA A 209 -28.85 -1.57 -5.76
C ALA A 209 -27.98 -0.30 -5.74
N LEU A 210 -26.76 -0.37 -5.20
CA LEU A 210 -25.79 0.73 -5.19
C LEU A 210 -25.45 1.19 -6.62
N ARG A 211 -25.27 0.26 -7.55
CA ARG A 211 -24.95 0.59 -8.94
C ARG A 211 -26.03 1.40 -9.66
N GLN A 212 -27.28 1.29 -9.23
CA GLN A 212 -28.39 2.09 -9.74
C GLN A 212 -28.48 3.47 -9.08
N ALA A 213 -27.92 3.62 -7.88
CA ALA A 213 -28.08 4.83 -7.06
C ALA A 213 -26.86 5.77 -7.11
N VAL A 214 -25.63 5.23 -7.31
CA VAL A 214 -24.41 6.03 -7.28
C VAL A 214 -23.52 5.79 -8.50
N ASP A 215 -22.83 6.85 -8.95
CA ASP A 215 -21.87 6.78 -10.06
C ASP A 215 -20.45 6.37 -9.59
N LEU A 216 -20.22 6.28 -8.26
CA LEU A 216 -18.93 5.90 -7.73
C LEU A 216 -18.51 4.48 -8.12
N PRO A 217 -17.22 4.21 -8.33
CA PRO A 217 -16.72 2.85 -8.42
C PRO A 217 -17.09 2.02 -7.20
N LEU A 218 -17.42 0.75 -7.42
CA LEU A 218 -17.78 -0.21 -6.39
C LEU A 218 -16.70 -1.29 -6.29
N SER A 219 -16.21 -1.53 -5.09
CA SER A 219 -15.32 -2.64 -4.73
C SER A 219 -16.10 -3.71 -3.97
N VAL A 220 -15.74 -4.96 -4.14
CA VAL A 220 -16.23 -6.08 -3.32
C VAL A 220 -15.13 -6.58 -2.41
N ASP A 221 -15.36 -6.55 -1.07
CA ASP A 221 -14.49 -7.13 -0.06
C ASP A 221 -14.84 -8.61 0.10
N THR A 222 -14.07 -9.47 -0.58
CA THR A 222 -14.25 -10.93 -0.53
C THR A 222 -12.97 -11.67 -0.84
N ARG A 223 -12.84 -12.89 -0.27
CA ARG A 223 -11.78 -13.85 -0.57
C ARG A 223 -12.23 -14.99 -1.48
N ARG A 224 -13.54 -15.04 -1.81
CA ARG A 224 -14.15 -16.16 -2.53
C ARG A 224 -14.36 -15.84 -4.01
N ALA A 225 -13.86 -16.72 -4.89
CA ALA A 225 -13.96 -16.57 -6.34
C ALA A 225 -15.41 -16.47 -6.84
N ALA A 226 -16.32 -17.28 -6.30
CA ALA A 226 -17.74 -17.24 -6.70
C ALA A 226 -18.40 -15.90 -6.34
N VAL A 227 -18.09 -15.36 -5.17
CA VAL A 227 -18.61 -14.04 -4.73
C VAL A 227 -18.03 -12.93 -5.59
N ALA A 228 -16.72 -12.94 -5.88
CA ALA A 228 -16.06 -11.96 -6.73
C ALA A 228 -16.69 -11.93 -8.14
N ARG A 229 -16.90 -13.11 -8.76
CA ARG A 229 -17.57 -13.22 -10.08
C ARG A 229 -18.98 -12.64 -10.07
N ALA A 230 -19.80 -13.06 -9.12
CA ALA A 230 -21.20 -12.60 -9.02
C ALA A 230 -21.30 -11.10 -8.70
N ALA A 231 -20.36 -10.58 -7.88
CA ALA A 231 -20.30 -9.16 -7.55
C ALA A 231 -19.93 -8.30 -8.76
N VAL A 232 -18.91 -8.70 -9.55
CA VAL A 232 -18.52 -7.99 -10.78
C VAL A 232 -19.63 -8.05 -11.83
N GLU A 233 -20.30 -9.20 -11.99
CA GLU A 233 -21.48 -9.32 -12.85
C GLU A 233 -22.63 -8.40 -12.39
N ALA A 234 -22.79 -8.22 -11.07
CA ALA A 234 -23.79 -7.30 -10.50
C ALA A 234 -23.41 -5.82 -10.64
N GLY A 235 -22.14 -5.51 -10.96
CA GLY A 235 -21.68 -4.15 -11.23
C GLY A 235 -20.54 -3.65 -10.34
N ALA A 236 -19.82 -4.52 -9.62
CA ALA A 236 -18.57 -4.15 -8.96
C ALA A 236 -17.48 -3.88 -10.01
N ASP A 237 -16.62 -2.91 -9.71
CA ASP A 237 -15.56 -2.46 -10.60
C ASP A 237 -14.16 -2.93 -10.12
N MET A 238 -14.05 -3.43 -8.90
CA MET A 238 -12.78 -3.81 -8.24
C MET A 238 -13.02 -4.93 -7.23
N VAL A 239 -12.00 -5.75 -6.99
CA VAL A 239 -11.97 -6.74 -5.92
C VAL A 239 -11.00 -6.30 -4.83
N ASN A 240 -11.41 -6.38 -3.56
CA ASN A 240 -10.57 -6.17 -2.39
C ASN A 240 -10.44 -7.51 -1.66
N ASP A 241 -9.30 -8.19 -1.81
CA ASP A 241 -9.09 -9.50 -1.21
C ASP A 241 -8.18 -9.43 0.01
N VAL A 242 -8.80 -9.50 1.20
CA VAL A 242 -8.11 -9.52 2.49
C VAL A 242 -7.28 -10.78 2.74
N TYR A 243 -7.38 -11.79 1.87
CA TYR A 243 -6.64 -13.05 1.97
C TYR A 243 -5.45 -13.15 1.00
N GLY A 244 -5.27 -12.14 0.14
CA GLY A 244 -4.13 -12.04 -0.75
C GLY A 244 -4.17 -13.04 -1.91
N LEU A 245 -5.32 -13.30 -2.47
CA LEU A 245 -5.59 -14.23 -3.59
C LEU A 245 -5.14 -15.68 -3.29
N ARG A 246 -5.21 -16.09 -2.00
CA ARG A 246 -4.78 -17.44 -1.57
C ARG A 246 -5.89 -18.48 -1.59
N GLU A 247 -7.16 -18.07 -1.64
CA GLU A 247 -8.26 -19.02 -1.78
C GLU A 247 -8.22 -19.68 -3.15
N PRO A 248 -8.51 -20.99 -3.23
CA PRO A 248 -8.51 -21.71 -4.49
C PRO A 248 -9.44 -21.07 -5.53
N GLY A 249 -8.92 -20.90 -6.75
CA GLY A 249 -9.66 -20.30 -7.88
C GLY A 249 -9.77 -18.79 -7.87
N MET A 250 -9.25 -18.09 -6.84
CA MET A 250 -9.36 -16.64 -6.75
C MET A 250 -8.43 -15.91 -7.73
N LEU A 251 -7.21 -16.40 -7.92
CA LEU A 251 -6.27 -15.88 -8.93
C LEU A 251 -6.86 -15.95 -10.34
N GLU A 252 -7.37 -17.12 -10.72
CA GLU A 252 -7.98 -17.37 -12.02
C GLU A 252 -9.24 -16.49 -12.19
N ALA A 253 -10.06 -16.39 -11.14
CA ALA A 253 -11.27 -15.58 -11.19
C ALA A 253 -10.94 -14.10 -11.46
N VAL A 254 -10.00 -13.51 -10.74
CA VAL A 254 -9.63 -12.10 -10.92
C VAL A 254 -8.97 -11.86 -12.27
N ALA A 255 -8.12 -12.78 -12.74
CA ALA A 255 -7.51 -12.70 -14.07
C ALA A 255 -8.56 -12.72 -15.20
N GLU A 256 -9.57 -13.59 -15.11
CA GLU A 256 -10.67 -13.66 -16.07
C GLU A 256 -11.60 -12.43 -16.02
N LEU A 257 -11.84 -11.88 -14.82
CA LEU A 257 -12.67 -10.70 -14.64
C LEU A 257 -12.02 -9.43 -15.20
N GLY A 258 -10.68 -9.36 -15.23
CA GLY A 258 -9.94 -8.22 -15.78
C GLY A 258 -10.16 -6.89 -15.02
N VAL A 259 -10.60 -6.96 -13.77
CA VAL A 259 -10.81 -5.78 -12.90
C VAL A 259 -9.60 -5.57 -11.97
N PRO A 260 -9.39 -4.34 -11.46
CA PRO A 260 -8.38 -4.09 -10.44
C PRO A 260 -8.59 -4.93 -9.19
N VAL A 261 -7.48 -5.25 -8.53
CA VAL A 261 -7.50 -6.01 -7.27
C VAL A 261 -6.57 -5.41 -6.23
N CYS A 262 -7.04 -5.36 -4.98
CA CYS A 262 -6.18 -5.11 -3.82
C CYS A 262 -5.78 -6.43 -3.17
N ILE A 263 -4.48 -6.62 -3.00
CA ILE A 263 -3.87 -7.79 -2.36
C ILE A 263 -3.44 -7.40 -0.96
N MET A 264 -4.06 -8.00 0.08
CA MET A 264 -3.71 -7.68 1.46
C MET A 264 -2.86 -8.77 2.12
N HIS A 265 -1.91 -8.33 2.96
CA HIS A 265 -1.14 -9.21 3.83
C HIS A 265 -1.91 -9.58 5.11
N MET A 266 -2.05 -10.87 5.35
CA MET A 266 -2.54 -11.42 6.62
C MET A 266 -1.70 -12.63 7.06
N GLN A 267 -1.27 -12.64 8.33
CA GLN A 267 -0.68 -13.83 8.95
C GLN A 267 -1.81 -14.69 9.56
N GLY A 268 -1.82 -15.98 9.26
CA GLY A 268 -2.88 -16.90 9.72
C GLY A 268 -4.18 -16.72 8.94
N THR A 269 -5.29 -17.00 9.63
CA THR A 269 -6.67 -16.87 9.12
C THR A 269 -7.49 -15.99 10.05
N PRO A 270 -8.61 -15.40 9.63
CA PRO A 270 -9.41 -14.53 10.50
C PRO A 270 -9.73 -15.11 11.89
N PRO A 271 -10.07 -16.40 12.05
CA PRO A 271 -10.29 -16.99 13.39
C PRO A 271 -9.02 -17.10 14.25
N THR A 272 -7.84 -17.26 13.66
CA THR A 272 -6.60 -17.59 14.37
C THR A 272 -5.55 -16.47 14.33
N MET A 273 -5.68 -15.49 13.47
CA MET A 273 -4.68 -14.45 13.19
C MET A 273 -4.20 -13.66 14.41
N GLN A 274 -5.02 -13.56 15.46
CA GLN A 274 -4.65 -12.84 16.69
C GLN A 274 -4.11 -13.75 17.80
N GLN A 275 -3.94 -15.06 17.52
CA GLN A 275 -3.32 -15.99 18.45
C GLN A 275 -1.79 -15.87 18.35
N ALA A 276 -1.20 -14.98 19.18
CA ALA A 276 0.24 -14.75 19.28
C ALA A 276 0.94 -14.43 17.93
N PRO A 277 0.52 -13.39 17.19
CA PRO A 277 1.19 -13.03 15.94
C PRO A 277 2.66 -12.70 16.16
N HIS A 278 3.54 -13.34 15.40
CA HIS A 278 4.98 -13.22 15.55
C HIS A 278 5.66 -13.02 14.18
N TYR A 279 6.66 -12.14 14.15
CA TYR A 279 7.50 -11.83 12.99
C TYR A 279 8.96 -11.81 13.44
N GLY A 280 9.84 -12.38 12.65
CA GLY A 280 11.28 -12.24 12.83
C GLY A 280 11.74 -10.83 12.41
N ASP A 281 11.30 -10.38 11.23
CA ASP A 281 11.41 -8.99 10.75
C ASP A 281 10.09 -8.61 10.08
N LEU A 282 9.31 -7.78 10.76
CA LEU A 282 7.94 -7.45 10.36
C LEU A 282 7.82 -6.92 8.92
N MET A 283 8.61 -5.92 8.57
CA MET A 283 8.47 -5.27 7.26
C MET A 283 9.06 -6.12 6.14
N THR A 284 10.13 -6.84 6.39
CA THR A 284 10.71 -7.79 5.44
C THR A 284 9.72 -8.90 5.08
N GLU A 285 9.04 -9.47 6.08
CA GLU A 285 8.07 -10.55 5.86
C GLU A 285 6.81 -10.06 5.13
N ILE A 286 6.29 -8.87 5.50
CA ILE A 286 5.15 -8.27 4.80
C ILE A 286 5.51 -7.95 3.35
N TYR A 287 6.67 -7.35 3.12
CA TYR A 287 7.15 -7.00 1.79
C TYR A 287 7.31 -8.25 0.91
N ALA A 288 7.99 -9.28 1.44
CA ALA A 288 8.21 -10.54 0.72
C ALA A 288 6.88 -11.24 0.37
N PHE A 289 5.92 -11.26 1.30
CA PHE A 289 4.59 -11.80 1.03
C PHE A 289 3.89 -11.05 -0.10
N LEU A 290 3.84 -9.72 -0.02
CA LEU A 290 3.17 -8.90 -1.04
C LEU A 290 3.86 -9.01 -2.40
N ALA A 291 5.19 -9.04 -2.43
CA ALA A 291 5.97 -9.27 -3.66
C ALA A 291 5.64 -10.62 -4.30
N GLN A 292 5.64 -11.70 -3.51
CA GLN A 292 5.28 -13.04 -3.97
C GLN A 292 3.83 -13.10 -4.50
N ARG A 293 2.90 -12.42 -3.83
CA ARG A 293 1.50 -12.41 -4.29
C ARG A 293 1.31 -11.58 -5.55
N LEU A 294 2.07 -10.50 -5.70
CA LEU A 294 2.10 -9.70 -6.92
C LEU A 294 2.65 -10.53 -8.10
N GLU A 295 3.76 -11.25 -7.90
CA GLU A 295 4.30 -12.15 -8.91
C GLU A 295 3.28 -13.21 -9.33
N ALA A 296 2.65 -13.88 -8.37
CA ALA A 296 1.62 -14.87 -8.65
C ALA A 296 0.41 -14.28 -9.40
N ALA A 297 0.02 -13.05 -9.10
CA ALA A 297 -1.07 -12.35 -9.80
C ALA A 297 -0.68 -12.09 -11.27
N VAL A 298 0.54 -11.63 -11.53
CA VAL A 298 1.04 -11.37 -12.88
C VAL A 298 1.19 -12.67 -13.67
N GLU A 299 1.70 -13.74 -13.05
CA GLU A 299 1.81 -15.07 -13.67
C GLU A 299 0.43 -15.63 -14.04
N ALA A 300 -0.60 -15.35 -13.24
CA ALA A 300 -1.98 -15.75 -13.55
C ALA A 300 -2.63 -14.90 -14.65
N GLY A 301 -1.97 -13.84 -15.14
CA GLY A 301 -2.45 -12.96 -16.21
C GLY A 301 -3.12 -11.68 -15.74
N ILE A 302 -3.09 -11.36 -14.44
CA ILE A 302 -3.55 -10.05 -13.94
C ILE A 302 -2.52 -9.00 -14.35
N ALA A 303 -2.97 -7.91 -14.98
CA ALA A 303 -2.08 -6.83 -15.37
C ALA A 303 -1.47 -6.16 -14.13
N GLU A 304 -0.15 -6.05 -14.09
CA GLU A 304 0.58 -5.57 -12.92
C GLU A 304 0.09 -4.19 -12.47
N GLU A 305 -0.22 -3.29 -13.40
CA GLU A 305 -0.74 -1.95 -13.13
C GLU A 305 -2.16 -1.92 -12.53
N GLN A 306 -2.87 -3.06 -12.52
CA GLN A 306 -4.20 -3.20 -11.93
C GLN A 306 -4.16 -3.74 -10.49
N VAL A 307 -2.98 -3.94 -9.93
CA VAL A 307 -2.81 -4.45 -8.56
C VAL A 307 -2.52 -3.32 -7.58
N LEU A 308 -3.22 -3.29 -6.45
CA LEU A 308 -2.92 -2.51 -5.26
C LEU A 308 -2.43 -3.46 -4.16
N VAL A 309 -1.68 -2.91 -3.20
CA VAL A 309 -1.20 -3.68 -2.04
C VAL A 309 -1.65 -3.04 -0.73
N ASP A 310 -1.98 -3.88 0.27
CA ASP A 310 -2.35 -3.45 1.63
C ASP A 310 -1.51 -4.23 2.66
N PRO A 311 -0.80 -3.57 3.59
CA PRO A 311 -0.09 -4.25 4.67
C PRO A 311 -0.99 -4.99 5.66
N GLY A 312 -2.29 -4.77 5.64
CA GLY A 312 -3.28 -5.45 6.48
C GLY A 312 -3.16 -5.08 7.96
N LEU A 313 -3.37 -3.81 8.30
CA LEU A 313 -3.41 -3.37 9.70
C LEU A 313 -4.47 -4.15 10.48
N GLY A 314 -4.08 -4.74 11.63
CA GLY A 314 -4.99 -5.51 12.48
C GLY A 314 -5.21 -6.96 12.07
N PHE A 315 -4.59 -7.42 10.98
CA PHE A 315 -4.69 -8.81 10.50
C PHE A 315 -3.42 -9.59 10.82
N GLY A 316 -3.46 -10.41 11.87
CA GLY A 316 -2.30 -11.15 12.36
C GLY A 316 -1.17 -10.25 12.85
N LYS A 317 -1.50 -9.18 13.57
CA LYS A 317 -0.53 -8.15 14.03
C LYS A 317 -0.88 -7.63 15.41
N THR A 318 0.14 -7.41 16.23
CA THR A 318 0.01 -6.71 17.52
C THR A 318 -0.20 -5.21 17.32
N ALA A 319 -0.55 -4.49 18.38
CA ALA A 319 -0.62 -3.02 18.31
C ALA A 319 0.74 -2.41 17.93
N GLN A 320 1.84 -2.92 18.49
CA GLN A 320 3.20 -2.45 18.17
C GLN A 320 3.54 -2.67 16.69
N HIS A 321 3.19 -3.84 16.13
CA HIS A 321 3.39 -4.12 14.70
C HIS A 321 2.62 -3.13 13.83
N ASN A 322 1.37 -2.80 14.16
CA ASN A 322 0.58 -1.84 13.40
C ASN A 322 1.15 -0.41 13.44
N LEU A 323 1.67 0.02 14.58
CA LEU A 323 2.36 1.31 14.72
C LEU A 323 3.65 1.36 13.91
N GLU A 324 4.41 0.25 13.90
CA GLU A 324 5.63 0.14 13.09
C GLU A 324 5.32 0.18 11.60
N ILE A 325 4.29 -0.52 11.13
CA ILE A 325 3.84 -0.48 9.73
C ILE A 325 3.49 0.96 9.32
N LEU A 326 2.70 1.67 10.12
CA LEU A 326 2.35 3.07 9.82
C LEU A 326 3.60 3.96 9.72
N ARG A 327 4.59 3.78 10.59
CA ARG A 327 5.86 4.52 10.56
C ARG A 327 6.72 4.20 9.34
N ARG A 328 6.72 2.94 8.90
CA ARG A 328 7.58 2.41 7.82
C ARG A 328 6.81 2.15 6.51
N LEU A 329 5.60 2.65 6.39
CA LEU A 329 4.70 2.35 5.27
C LEU A 329 5.32 2.66 3.90
N ARG A 330 6.17 3.70 3.84
CA ARG A 330 6.85 4.11 2.60
C ARG A 330 7.71 3.01 1.97
N GLU A 331 8.16 2.03 2.75
CA GLU A 331 8.93 0.89 2.23
C GLU A 331 8.14 0.06 1.22
N LEU A 332 6.80 -0.03 1.38
CA LEU A 332 5.93 -0.77 0.47
C LEU A 332 5.80 -0.13 -0.91
N ARG A 333 6.07 1.17 -1.05
CA ARG A 333 6.11 1.83 -2.36
C ARG A 333 7.18 1.24 -3.28
N SER A 334 8.21 0.60 -2.71
CA SER A 334 9.25 -0.11 -3.47
C SER A 334 8.70 -1.29 -4.30
N LEU A 335 7.48 -1.78 -4.00
CA LEU A 335 6.77 -2.72 -4.86
C LEU A 335 6.28 -2.10 -6.18
N GLY A 336 6.34 -0.77 -6.31
CA GLY A 336 5.88 -0.05 -7.50
C GLY A 336 4.36 -0.06 -7.68
N ARG A 337 3.61 -0.41 -6.64
CA ARG A 337 2.15 -0.49 -6.65
C ARG A 337 1.52 0.53 -5.73
N PRO A 338 0.28 0.99 -6.02
CA PRO A 338 -0.47 1.83 -5.10
C PRO A 338 -0.68 1.12 -3.76
N VAL A 339 -0.60 1.89 -2.68
CA VAL A 339 -0.76 1.37 -1.31
C VAL A 339 -2.11 1.79 -0.75
N LEU A 340 -2.94 0.79 -0.42
CA LEU A 340 -4.17 0.96 0.34
C LEU A 340 -3.90 0.68 1.83
N VAL A 341 -4.53 1.47 2.71
CA VAL A 341 -4.44 1.26 4.17
C VAL A 341 -5.80 1.45 4.83
N GLY A 342 -6.21 0.47 5.65
CA GLY A 342 -7.45 0.51 6.42
C GLY A 342 -7.22 0.72 7.92
N PRO A 343 -6.97 1.94 8.43
CA PRO A 343 -6.71 2.18 9.86
C PRO A 343 -7.98 2.37 10.69
N SER A 344 -9.15 2.55 10.06
CA SER A 344 -10.37 3.04 10.67
C SER A 344 -10.89 2.15 11.80
N ARG A 345 -11.09 2.75 12.97
CA ARG A 345 -11.66 2.16 14.18
C ARG A 345 -10.94 0.91 14.70
N LYS A 346 -9.71 0.62 14.24
CA LYS A 346 -8.94 -0.59 14.59
C LYS A 346 -8.65 -0.69 16.09
N ALA A 347 -8.53 -1.92 16.60
CA ALA A 347 -8.24 -2.21 18.01
C ALA A 347 -6.92 -1.58 18.49
N THR A 348 -5.94 -1.39 17.61
CA THR A 348 -4.70 -0.69 17.93
C THR A 348 -4.96 0.73 18.43
N LEU A 349 -5.87 1.47 17.78
CA LEU A 349 -6.24 2.82 18.21
C LEU A 349 -6.87 2.81 19.59
N GLY A 350 -7.78 1.84 19.83
CA GLY A 350 -8.40 1.65 21.14
C GLY A 350 -7.39 1.38 22.25
N LYS A 351 -6.37 0.55 21.98
CA LYS A 351 -5.29 0.26 22.94
C LYS A 351 -4.41 1.47 23.22
N VAL A 352 -4.05 2.25 22.21
CA VAL A 352 -3.18 3.43 22.36
C VAL A 352 -3.88 4.57 23.07
N LEU A 353 -5.20 4.74 22.84
CA LEU A 353 -5.98 5.85 23.35
C LEU A 353 -6.76 5.50 24.62
N ASP A 354 -6.63 4.25 25.11
CA ASP A 354 -7.49 3.69 26.17
C ASP A 354 -8.99 3.87 25.86
N GLN A 355 -9.37 3.61 24.60
CA GLN A 355 -10.72 3.83 24.09
C GLN A 355 -11.32 2.50 23.59
N PRO A 356 -12.11 1.81 24.44
CA PRO A 356 -12.68 0.51 24.09
C PRO A 356 -13.75 0.58 23.01
N ASP A 357 -14.55 1.66 22.98
CA ASP A 357 -15.61 1.86 21.98
C ASP A 357 -15.03 2.21 20.59
N PRO A 358 -15.25 1.38 19.56
CA PRO A 358 -14.79 1.67 18.20
C PRO A 358 -15.32 2.98 17.62
N GLN A 359 -16.53 3.41 17.99
CA GLN A 359 -17.14 4.65 17.49
C GLN A 359 -16.42 5.90 18.02
N GLN A 360 -15.80 5.79 19.21
CA GLN A 360 -15.06 6.88 19.85
C GLN A 360 -13.59 6.98 19.37
N ARG A 361 -13.16 6.17 18.39
CA ARG A 361 -11.77 6.15 17.87
C ARG A 361 -11.54 7.07 16.68
N GLN A 362 -12.46 7.97 16.40
CA GLN A 362 -12.42 8.85 15.22
C GLN A 362 -11.14 9.69 15.16
N TRP A 363 -10.73 10.34 16.26
CA TRP A 363 -9.50 11.14 16.31
C TRP A 363 -8.23 10.31 16.13
N GLY A 364 -8.22 9.09 16.67
CA GLY A 364 -7.13 8.15 16.41
C GLY A 364 -7.10 7.70 14.94
N THR A 365 -8.26 7.48 14.34
CA THR A 365 -8.37 7.20 12.90
C THR A 365 -7.83 8.37 12.08
N ALA A 366 -8.21 9.60 12.41
CA ALA A 366 -7.74 10.81 11.71
C ALA A 366 -6.20 10.93 11.74
N ALA A 367 -5.60 10.75 12.92
CA ALA A 367 -4.15 10.75 13.07
C ALA A 367 -3.46 9.64 12.25
N ALA A 368 -4.01 8.41 12.29
CA ALA A 368 -3.46 7.28 11.54
C ALA A 368 -3.61 7.46 10.02
N VAL A 369 -4.73 8.03 9.55
CA VAL A 369 -4.95 8.40 8.14
C VAL A 369 -3.94 9.45 7.69
N ALA A 370 -3.77 10.54 8.45
CA ALA A 370 -2.80 11.58 8.12
C ALA A 370 -1.36 11.04 8.02
N LEU A 371 -0.95 10.19 8.99
CA LEU A 371 0.37 9.56 8.98
C LEU A 371 0.51 8.56 7.81
N ALA A 372 -0.51 7.76 7.51
CA ALA A 372 -0.47 6.85 6.39
C ALA A 372 -0.26 7.60 5.06
N ILE A 373 -0.97 8.70 4.84
CA ILE A 373 -0.83 9.56 3.67
C ILE A 373 0.57 10.19 3.61
N ALA A 374 1.05 10.72 4.72
CA ALA A 374 2.40 11.30 4.80
C ALA A 374 3.51 10.27 4.53
N HIS A 375 3.24 9.00 4.83
CA HIS A 375 4.16 7.90 4.57
C HIS A 375 3.84 7.13 3.27
N GLY A 376 3.01 7.68 2.38
CA GLY A 376 2.87 7.22 1.01
C GLY A 376 1.69 6.31 0.73
N ALA A 377 0.63 6.30 1.56
CA ALA A 377 -0.64 5.70 1.19
C ALA A 377 -1.28 6.48 0.03
N ASP A 378 -1.79 5.75 -0.95
CA ASP A 378 -2.51 6.30 -2.10
C ASP A 378 -4.03 6.22 -1.89
N MET A 379 -4.48 5.27 -1.05
CA MET A 379 -5.89 5.04 -0.73
C MET A 379 -6.06 4.72 0.76
N VAL A 380 -7.11 5.26 1.37
CA VAL A 380 -7.50 4.98 2.76
C VAL A 380 -8.90 4.42 2.82
N ARG A 381 -9.09 3.30 3.55
CA ARG A 381 -10.37 2.61 3.72
C ARG A 381 -10.95 2.94 5.08
N VAL A 382 -12.12 3.61 5.11
CA VAL A 382 -12.65 4.26 6.31
C VAL A 382 -14.17 4.10 6.48
N HIS A 383 -14.64 4.18 7.74
CA HIS A 383 -16.06 4.22 8.09
C HIS A 383 -16.60 5.66 8.11
N ASP A 384 -15.81 6.61 8.60
CA ASP A 384 -16.20 8.02 8.84
C ASP A 384 -15.74 8.86 7.64
N VAL A 385 -16.48 8.77 6.52
CA VAL A 385 -16.06 9.33 5.22
C VAL A 385 -15.95 10.85 5.28
N ALA A 386 -16.95 11.54 5.83
CA ALA A 386 -16.99 13.01 5.85
C ALA A 386 -15.74 13.61 6.51
N GLU A 387 -15.35 13.07 7.67
CA GLU A 387 -14.21 13.54 8.44
C GLU A 387 -12.90 13.14 7.79
N MET A 388 -12.80 11.89 7.34
CA MET A 388 -11.56 11.38 6.75
C MET A 388 -11.28 11.96 5.37
N ALA A 389 -12.30 12.37 4.61
CA ALA A 389 -12.13 13.14 3.39
C ALA A 389 -11.51 14.53 3.65
N GLN A 390 -11.87 15.18 4.77
CA GLN A 390 -11.24 16.44 5.17
C GLN A 390 -9.79 16.23 5.62
N VAL A 391 -9.53 15.17 6.41
CA VAL A 391 -8.17 14.79 6.83
C VAL A 391 -7.30 14.51 5.61
N ALA A 392 -7.80 13.74 4.64
CA ALA A 392 -7.07 13.43 3.42
C ALA A 392 -6.75 14.68 2.62
N ARG A 393 -7.72 15.57 2.37
CA ARG A 393 -7.48 16.83 1.66
C ARG A 393 -6.47 17.73 2.36
N MET A 394 -6.56 17.86 3.70
CA MET A 394 -5.61 18.69 4.46
C MET A 394 -4.21 18.09 4.41
N THR A 395 -4.09 16.76 4.56
CA THR A 395 -2.80 16.07 4.52
C THR A 395 -2.18 16.15 3.12
N ASP A 396 -2.97 15.93 2.07
CA ASP A 396 -2.50 16.06 0.68
C ASP A 396 -1.99 17.48 0.40
N ALA A 397 -2.67 18.52 0.87
CA ALA A 397 -2.22 19.90 0.73
C ALA A 397 -0.83 20.13 1.36
N VAL A 398 -0.54 19.47 2.49
CA VAL A 398 0.78 19.54 3.17
C VAL A 398 1.84 18.74 2.42
N VAL A 399 1.51 17.49 1.99
CA VAL A 399 2.50 16.53 1.49
C VAL A 399 2.74 16.66 -0.01
N ARG A 400 1.68 16.96 -0.77
CA ARG A 400 1.70 17.02 -2.26
C ARG A 400 1.74 18.46 -2.77
N GLY A 401 1.48 19.42 -1.90
CA GLY A 401 1.35 20.84 -2.23
C GLY A 401 -0.11 21.27 -2.43
N TRP A 402 -0.36 22.54 -2.22
CA TRP A 402 -1.68 23.14 -2.31
C TRP A 402 -1.70 24.24 -3.38
N ALA A 403 -2.64 24.14 -4.31
CA ALA A 403 -3.00 25.23 -5.20
C ALA A 403 -4.29 25.87 -4.67
N ALA A 404 -4.27 27.18 -4.43
CA ALA A 404 -5.48 27.90 -4.05
C ALA A 404 -6.53 27.73 -5.18
N PRO A 405 -7.81 27.49 -4.85
CA PRO A 405 -8.85 27.59 -5.86
C PRO A 405 -8.84 29.01 -6.43
N GLY A 406 -8.74 29.10 -7.76
CA GLY A 406 -8.75 30.36 -8.50
C GLY A 406 -10.07 31.12 -8.40
#